data_0e6ed8205e36d6727218c6dca2a723f9
#
_entry.id   0e6ed8205e36d6727218c6dca2a723f9
#
_cell.length_a   1.000
_cell.length_b   1.000
_cell.length_c   1.000
_cell.angle_alpha   90.00
_cell.angle_beta   90.00
_cell.angle_gamma   90.00
#
_symmetry.space_group_name_H-M   'P 1'
#
loop_
_entity.id
_entity.type
_entity.pdbx_description
1 polymer ?
#
loop_
_entity_poly.entity_id
_entity_poly.type
_entity_poly.pdbx_seq_one_letter_code
_entity_poly.pdbx_strand_id
1 'polypeptide(L)'
;LTDQYGTVYSSEPHRDMYYRAFWGGISYRESCYECPFARRERVSDITIGDFWGLQDAASLPLEISEGISVLLPSSEKGKSLIAAAKSDMWIYERSVEEAVEGNTQLYRPVHNGLSARLLSMLYPCFPFDKAVRIVIVKDLILESLKNILRSFKPVLMPIINVIRR
;
A
#
# COMPACT_ATOMS: atom_id res chain seq x y z
N LEU A 1 -9.56 11.73 -17.14
CA LEU A 1 -11.02 11.63 -17.14
C LEU A 1 -11.58 12.64 -18.14
N THR A 2 -12.32 12.16 -19.12
CA THR A 2 -13.07 12.97 -20.08
C THR A 2 -14.51 13.03 -19.65
N ASP A 3 -15.08 14.24 -19.58
CA ASP A 3 -16.53 14.43 -19.46
C ASP A 3 -17.19 14.55 -20.85
N GLN A 4 -18.52 14.66 -20.88
CA GLN A 4 -19.29 14.82 -22.12
C GLN A 4 -18.95 16.11 -22.90
N TYR A 5 -18.21 17.04 -22.33
CA TYR A 5 -17.76 18.30 -22.94
C TYR A 5 -16.30 18.24 -23.39
N GLY A 6 -15.65 17.09 -23.27
CA GLY A 6 -14.28 16.91 -23.70
C GLY A 6 -13.22 17.41 -22.72
N THR A 7 -13.58 17.78 -21.49
CA THR A 7 -12.63 18.21 -20.46
C THR A 7 -11.85 17.01 -19.99
N VAL A 8 -10.52 17.02 -20.20
CA VAL A 8 -9.61 15.98 -19.73
C VAL A 8 -9.00 16.43 -18.41
N TYR A 9 -9.37 15.76 -17.32
CA TYR A 9 -8.62 15.87 -16.07
C TYR A 9 -7.41 14.93 -16.15
N SER A 10 -6.22 15.52 -16.13
CA SER A 10 -4.96 14.78 -16.05
C SER A 10 -4.11 15.38 -14.92
N SER A 11 -3.67 14.55 -14.02
CA SER A 11 -2.76 14.93 -12.95
C SER A 11 -1.74 13.83 -12.71
N GLU A 12 -0.53 14.21 -12.39
CA GLU A 12 0.48 13.24 -11.95
C GLU A 12 0.06 12.64 -10.59
N PRO A 13 0.23 11.32 -10.38
CA PRO A 13 -0.26 10.63 -9.18
C PRO A 13 0.20 11.27 -7.87
N HIS A 14 1.43 11.78 -7.81
CA HIS A 14 1.98 12.41 -6.60
C HIS A 14 1.37 13.80 -6.30
N ARG A 15 0.70 14.44 -7.28
CA ARG A 15 -0.01 15.72 -7.13
C ARG A 15 -1.50 15.54 -6.85
N ASP A 16 -2.04 14.41 -7.24
CA ASP A 16 -3.45 14.10 -7.02
C ASP A 16 -3.71 13.71 -5.57
N MET A 17 -4.59 14.44 -4.90
CA MET A 17 -4.87 14.23 -3.48
C MET A 17 -5.62 12.92 -3.22
N TYR A 18 -6.44 12.46 -4.17
CA TYR A 18 -7.10 11.17 -4.06
C TYR A 18 -6.08 10.03 -4.11
N TYR A 19 -5.17 10.05 -5.08
CA TYR A 19 -4.09 9.06 -5.19
C TYR A 19 -3.21 9.02 -3.96
N ARG A 20 -2.81 10.20 -3.46
CA ARG A 20 -2.00 10.29 -2.24
C ARG A 20 -2.71 9.73 -1.02
N ALA A 21 -4.00 10.02 -0.85
CA ALA A 21 -4.80 9.50 0.25
C ALA A 21 -5.02 7.99 0.13
N PHE A 22 -5.28 7.49 -1.08
CA PHE A 22 -5.48 6.08 -1.37
C PHE A 22 -4.19 5.28 -1.13
N TRP A 23 -3.08 5.67 -1.71
CA TRP A 23 -1.79 4.97 -1.52
C TRP A 23 -1.27 5.06 -0.09
N GLY A 24 -1.53 6.18 0.58
CA GLY A 24 -1.23 6.33 2.00
C GLY A 24 -2.15 5.51 2.93
N GLY A 25 -3.16 4.84 2.39
CA GLY A 25 -4.11 4.03 3.16
C GLY A 25 -4.99 4.84 4.12
N ILE A 26 -5.12 6.16 3.88
CA ILE A 26 -5.85 7.05 4.79
C ILE A 26 -7.30 7.34 4.37
N SER A 27 -7.67 6.98 3.12
CA SER A 27 -9.02 7.19 2.56
C SER A 27 -9.79 5.89 2.30
N TYR A 28 -9.41 4.81 2.93
CA TYR A 28 -10.12 3.55 2.80
C TYR A 28 -11.45 3.57 3.56
N ARG A 29 -12.36 2.68 3.17
CA ARG A 29 -13.59 2.44 3.94
C ARG A 29 -13.26 1.81 5.28
N GLU A 30 -14.06 2.03 6.30
CA GLU A 30 -13.87 1.42 7.63
C GLU A 30 -13.75 -0.11 7.54
N SER A 31 -14.58 -0.75 6.71
CA SER A 31 -14.52 -2.19 6.46
C SER A 31 -13.17 -2.67 5.87
N CYS A 32 -12.39 -1.80 5.22
CA CYS A 32 -11.07 -2.17 4.70
C CYS A 32 -10.02 -2.22 5.81
N TYR A 33 -10.17 -1.41 6.87
CA TYR A 33 -9.26 -1.44 8.01
C TYR A 33 -9.48 -2.65 8.93
N GLU A 34 -10.64 -3.29 8.84
CA GLU A 34 -11.01 -4.48 9.60
C GLU A 34 -11.33 -5.67 8.66
N CYS A 35 -10.76 -5.66 7.45
CA CYS A 35 -11.10 -6.62 6.41
C CYS A 35 -10.79 -8.07 6.84
N PRO A 36 -11.79 -8.94 7.00
CA PRO A 36 -11.56 -10.32 7.41
C PRO A 36 -10.89 -11.16 6.33
N PHE A 37 -10.83 -10.64 5.09
CA PHE A 37 -10.20 -11.30 3.94
C PHE A 37 -8.74 -10.90 3.75
N ALA A 38 -8.23 -9.90 4.48
CA ALA A 38 -6.82 -9.52 4.45
C ALA A 38 -5.99 -10.47 5.33
N ARG A 39 -5.85 -11.72 4.89
CA ARG A 39 -5.17 -12.81 5.56
C ARG A 39 -4.61 -13.80 4.53
N ARG A 40 -3.70 -14.67 4.93
CA ARG A 40 -3.10 -15.68 4.03
C ARG A 40 -4.11 -16.68 3.50
N GLU A 41 -5.06 -17.08 4.34
CA GLU A 41 -6.14 -18.01 3.98
C GLU A 41 -7.16 -17.28 3.10
N ARG A 42 -7.13 -17.57 1.80
CA ARG A 42 -8.02 -16.95 0.82
C ARG A 42 -9.28 -17.80 0.63
N VAL A 43 -10.40 -17.13 0.44
CA VAL A 43 -11.71 -17.77 0.18
C VAL A 43 -11.95 -18.03 -1.31
N SER A 44 -11.14 -17.44 -2.18
CA SER A 44 -11.21 -17.59 -3.64
C SER A 44 -10.38 -18.78 -4.12
N ASP A 45 -10.72 -19.38 -5.25
CA ASP A 45 -9.90 -20.41 -5.89
C ASP A 45 -8.53 -19.86 -6.35
N ILE A 46 -8.51 -18.60 -6.82
CA ILE A 46 -7.30 -17.88 -7.22
C ILE A 46 -7.37 -16.44 -6.70
N THR A 47 -6.30 -15.95 -6.10
CA THR A 47 -6.11 -14.52 -5.84
C THR A 47 -5.19 -13.94 -6.91
N ILE A 48 -5.58 -12.82 -7.50
CA ILE A 48 -4.81 -12.09 -8.53
C ILE A 48 -4.55 -10.67 -8.01
N GLY A 49 -3.36 -10.16 -8.25
CA GLY A 49 -3.01 -8.78 -7.91
C GLY A 49 -1.67 -8.38 -8.53
N ASP A 50 -1.27 -7.13 -8.31
CA ASP A 50 0.06 -6.65 -8.71
C ASP A 50 1.12 -7.30 -7.83
N PHE A 51 2.27 -7.69 -8.41
CA PHE A 51 3.36 -8.27 -7.64
C PHE A 51 4.30 -7.18 -7.13
N TRP A 52 3.89 -6.51 -6.05
CA TRP A 52 4.75 -5.53 -5.39
C TRP A 52 5.91 -6.25 -4.66
N GLY A 53 7.10 -5.67 -4.76
CA GLY A 53 8.27 -6.22 -4.07
C GLY A 53 8.93 -7.41 -4.74
N LEU A 54 8.63 -7.68 -6.01
CA LEU A 54 9.32 -8.71 -6.78
C LEU A 54 10.83 -8.46 -6.77
N GLN A 55 11.57 -9.41 -6.21
CA GLN A 55 13.03 -9.38 -6.17
C GLN A 55 13.59 -9.93 -7.50
N ASP A 56 14.76 -9.44 -7.87
CA ASP A 56 15.45 -9.89 -9.10
C ASP A 56 14.60 -9.83 -10.40
N ALA A 57 13.73 -8.81 -10.47
CA ALA A 57 12.90 -8.58 -11.65
C ALA A 57 13.71 -8.56 -12.96
N ALA A 58 14.95 -8.06 -12.92
CA ALA A 58 15.87 -8.03 -14.05
C ALA A 58 16.33 -9.42 -14.52
N SER A 59 16.15 -10.46 -13.71
CA SER A 59 16.48 -11.85 -14.08
C SER A 59 15.39 -12.51 -14.93
N LEU A 60 14.21 -11.92 -15.02
CA LEU A 60 13.13 -12.44 -15.83
C LEU A 60 13.33 -12.03 -17.30
N PRO A 61 13.15 -12.94 -18.26
CA PRO A 61 13.31 -12.66 -19.69
C PRO A 61 12.09 -11.91 -20.28
N LEU A 62 11.58 -10.91 -19.55
CA LEU A 62 10.37 -10.16 -19.87
C LEU A 62 10.64 -8.67 -19.77
N GLU A 63 10.02 -7.88 -20.64
CA GLU A 63 9.91 -6.44 -20.43
C GLU A 63 8.88 -6.18 -19.33
N ILE A 64 9.39 -5.73 -18.16
CA ILE A 64 8.57 -5.50 -16.96
C ILE A 64 7.90 -4.12 -17.00
N SER A 65 8.04 -3.39 -18.09
CA SER A 65 7.48 -2.03 -18.24
C SER A 65 5.97 -1.95 -18.00
N GLU A 66 5.23 -3.03 -18.26
CA GLU A 66 3.78 -3.11 -18.06
C GLU A 66 3.36 -3.68 -16.70
N GLY A 67 4.32 -4.05 -15.85
CA GLY A 67 4.08 -4.67 -14.54
C GLY A 67 3.99 -6.19 -14.60
N ILE A 68 3.93 -6.81 -13.42
CA ILE A 68 3.80 -8.27 -13.24
C ILE A 68 2.69 -8.54 -12.25
N SER A 69 1.83 -9.51 -12.58
CA SER A 69 0.76 -9.96 -11.70
C SER A 69 1.21 -11.16 -10.86
N VAL A 70 0.78 -11.19 -9.61
CA VAL A 70 0.86 -12.38 -8.76
C VAL A 70 -0.41 -13.22 -8.92
N LEU A 71 -0.24 -14.54 -9.04
CA LEU A 71 -1.31 -15.53 -9.05
C LEU A 71 -1.10 -16.47 -7.85
N LEU A 72 -2.04 -16.50 -6.92
CA LEU A 72 -2.01 -17.37 -5.73
C LEU A 72 -3.18 -18.36 -5.81
N PRO A 73 -2.96 -19.61 -6.25
CA PRO A 73 -4.00 -20.63 -6.23
C PRO A 73 -4.21 -21.14 -4.79
N SER A 74 -5.45 -21.11 -4.33
CA SER A 74 -5.83 -21.53 -2.97
C SER A 74 -6.59 -22.85 -2.96
N SER A 75 -6.98 -23.41 -4.11
CA SER A 75 -7.68 -24.68 -4.25
C SER A 75 -7.15 -25.51 -5.41
N GLU A 76 -7.48 -26.79 -5.45
CA GLU A 76 -7.15 -27.66 -6.60
C GLU A 76 -7.82 -27.18 -7.88
N LYS A 77 -9.01 -26.59 -7.80
CA LYS A 77 -9.69 -25.97 -8.94
C LYS A 77 -8.88 -24.77 -9.46
N GLY A 78 -8.36 -23.91 -8.56
CA GLY A 78 -7.50 -22.79 -8.93
C GLY A 78 -6.22 -23.26 -9.62
N LYS A 79 -5.57 -24.29 -9.10
CA LYS A 79 -4.37 -24.89 -9.73
C LYS A 79 -4.69 -25.42 -11.12
N SER A 80 -5.82 -26.13 -11.29
CA SER A 80 -6.24 -26.67 -12.58
C SER A 80 -6.53 -25.59 -13.61
N LEU A 81 -7.14 -24.46 -13.18
CA LEU A 81 -7.40 -23.32 -14.07
C LEU A 81 -6.10 -22.68 -14.56
N ILE A 82 -5.13 -22.45 -13.66
CA ILE A 82 -3.82 -21.91 -14.03
C ILE A 82 -3.08 -22.87 -14.97
N ALA A 83 -3.13 -24.17 -14.70
CA ALA A 83 -2.50 -25.18 -15.57
C ALA A 83 -3.12 -25.19 -16.97
N ALA A 84 -4.45 -25.04 -17.08
CA ALA A 84 -5.14 -24.96 -18.37
C ALA A 84 -4.80 -23.71 -19.17
N ALA A 85 -4.54 -22.58 -18.50
CA ALA A 85 -4.21 -21.32 -19.14
C ALA A 85 -2.68 -21.13 -19.37
N LYS A 86 -1.86 -22.11 -18.97
CA LYS A 86 -0.38 -21.98 -19.00
C LYS A 86 0.19 -21.76 -20.41
N SER A 87 -0.48 -22.23 -21.45
CA SER A 87 -0.05 -22.02 -22.85
C SER A 87 -0.20 -20.57 -23.31
N ASP A 88 -1.08 -19.80 -22.67
CA ASP A 88 -1.44 -18.44 -23.07
C ASP A 88 -0.81 -17.37 -22.16
N MET A 89 0.01 -17.81 -21.19
CA MET A 89 0.62 -16.93 -20.19
C MET A 89 2.09 -17.30 -19.95
N TRP A 90 2.90 -16.27 -19.67
CA TRP A 90 4.24 -16.47 -19.10
C TRP A 90 4.12 -16.61 -17.58
N ILE A 91 4.41 -17.80 -17.05
CA ILE A 91 4.28 -18.10 -15.61
C ILE A 91 5.66 -18.48 -15.05
N TYR A 92 6.04 -17.81 -13.96
CA TYR A 92 7.24 -18.08 -13.19
C TYR A 92 6.86 -18.38 -11.75
N GLU A 93 7.35 -19.51 -11.24
CA GLU A 93 7.12 -19.87 -9.84
C GLU A 93 8.00 -19.01 -8.93
N ARG A 94 7.36 -18.44 -7.90
CA ARG A 94 7.99 -17.62 -6.86
C ARG A 94 7.51 -18.08 -5.50
N SER A 95 8.24 -17.70 -4.45
CA SER A 95 7.83 -18.03 -3.09
C SER A 95 6.62 -17.21 -2.65
N VAL A 96 5.78 -17.81 -1.82
CA VAL A 96 4.63 -17.11 -1.23
C VAL A 96 5.11 -15.99 -0.30
N GLU A 97 6.23 -16.18 0.36
CA GLU A 97 6.85 -15.22 1.27
C GLU A 97 7.21 -13.93 0.53
N GLU A 98 7.78 -14.02 -0.66
CA GLU A 98 8.12 -12.86 -1.49
C GLU A 98 6.85 -12.09 -1.92
N ALA A 99 5.80 -12.80 -2.32
CA ALA A 99 4.53 -12.18 -2.67
C ALA A 99 3.88 -11.47 -1.49
N VAL A 100 3.97 -12.04 -0.30
CA VAL A 100 3.41 -11.49 0.95
C VAL A 100 4.20 -10.28 1.44
N GLU A 101 5.54 -10.32 1.35
CA GLU A 101 6.41 -9.23 1.78
C GLU A 101 6.09 -7.92 1.05
N GLY A 102 5.90 -7.98 -0.28
CA GLY A 102 5.52 -6.83 -1.09
C GLY A 102 4.05 -6.43 -0.98
N ASN A 103 3.18 -7.36 -0.55
CA ASN A 103 1.72 -7.19 -0.55
C ASN A 103 1.13 -7.41 0.86
N THR A 104 1.30 -6.44 1.73
CA THR A 104 0.90 -6.55 3.15
C THR A 104 -0.56 -6.93 3.34
N GLN A 105 -1.45 -6.57 2.42
CA GLN A 105 -2.88 -6.92 2.45
C GLN A 105 -3.15 -8.42 2.19
N LEU A 106 -2.14 -9.19 1.78
CA LEU A 106 -2.25 -10.64 1.71
C LEU A 106 -2.22 -11.32 3.10
N TYR A 107 -1.84 -10.61 4.16
CA TYR A 107 -1.76 -11.20 5.50
C TYR A 107 -2.35 -10.34 6.62
N ARG A 108 -2.62 -9.06 6.39
CA ARG A 108 -3.29 -8.18 7.37
C ARG A 108 -3.98 -7.00 6.71
N PRO A 109 -5.05 -6.45 7.32
CA PRO A 109 -5.64 -5.20 6.89
C PRO A 109 -4.67 -4.02 7.01
N VAL A 110 -4.94 -2.96 6.26
CA VAL A 110 -4.27 -1.67 6.46
C VAL A 110 -4.63 -1.13 7.84
N HIS A 111 -3.65 -0.60 8.55
CA HIS A 111 -3.87 -0.05 9.87
C HIS A 111 -4.71 1.24 9.83
N ASN A 112 -5.79 1.30 10.62
CA ASN A 112 -6.57 2.52 10.83
C ASN A 112 -5.80 3.49 11.75
N GLY A 113 -4.83 4.19 11.17
CA GLY A 113 -3.98 5.12 11.89
C GLY A 113 -4.65 6.47 12.19
N LEU A 114 -3.93 7.30 12.95
CA LEU A 114 -4.41 8.65 13.31
C LEU A 114 -4.77 9.50 12.08
N SER A 115 -4.03 9.37 10.99
CA SER A 115 -4.25 10.13 9.75
C SER A 115 -5.55 9.76 9.06
N ALA A 116 -5.90 8.46 9.03
CA ALA A 116 -7.19 8.00 8.49
C ALA A 116 -8.37 8.51 9.33
N ARG A 117 -8.25 8.41 10.66
CA ARG A 117 -9.29 8.94 11.60
C ARG A 117 -9.45 10.44 11.47
N LEU A 118 -8.35 11.18 11.37
CA LEU A 118 -8.40 12.62 11.18
C LEU A 118 -9.05 13.00 9.85
N LEU A 119 -8.74 12.27 8.75
CA LEU A 119 -9.39 12.48 7.47
C LEU A 119 -10.91 12.25 7.56
N SER A 120 -11.34 11.17 8.21
CA SER A 120 -12.78 10.87 8.36
C SER A 120 -13.52 11.96 9.16
N MET A 121 -12.86 12.60 10.12
CA MET A 121 -13.42 13.72 10.89
C MET A 121 -13.46 15.03 10.08
N LEU A 122 -12.47 15.26 9.22
CA LEU A 122 -12.37 16.50 8.45
C LEU A 122 -13.23 16.49 7.19
N TYR A 123 -13.40 15.33 6.56
CA TYR A 123 -14.09 15.18 5.29
C TYR A 123 -15.53 15.72 5.27
N PRO A 124 -16.36 15.58 6.31
CA PRO A 124 -17.70 16.17 6.33
C PRO A 124 -17.69 17.71 6.40
N CYS A 125 -16.60 18.33 6.85
CA CYS A 125 -16.49 19.76 7.07
C CYS A 125 -15.73 20.51 5.98
N PHE A 126 -14.90 19.79 5.19
CA PHE A 126 -14.03 20.37 4.19
C PHE A 126 -14.11 19.60 2.87
N PRO A 127 -13.89 20.25 1.71
CA PRO A 127 -13.65 19.54 0.45
C PRO A 127 -12.52 18.52 0.60
N PHE A 128 -12.65 17.37 -0.06
CA PHE A 128 -11.77 16.22 0.11
C PHE A 128 -10.28 16.57 -0.04
N ASP A 129 -9.92 17.31 -1.08
CA ASP A 129 -8.54 17.72 -1.34
C ASP A 129 -7.96 18.59 -0.22
N LYS A 130 -8.76 19.48 0.37
CA LYS A 130 -8.35 20.29 1.52
C LYS A 130 -8.16 19.44 2.78
N ALA A 131 -9.09 18.54 3.05
CA ALA A 131 -8.97 17.62 4.19
C ALA A 131 -7.70 16.75 4.08
N VAL A 132 -7.43 16.19 2.92
CA VAL A 132 -6.23 15.39 2.67
C VAL A 132 -4.96 16.23 2.83
N ARG A 133 -4.92 17.45 2.31
CA ARG A 133 -3.75 18.36 2.49
C ARG A 133 -3.45 18.62 3.96
N ILE A 134 -4.47 18.89 4.78
CA ILE A 134 -4.31 19.11 6.23
C ILE A 134 -3.65 17.88 6.87
N VAL A 135 -4.15 16.69 6.56
CA VAL A 135 -3.62 15.43 7.11
C VAL A 135 -2.17 15.21 6.69
N ILE A 136 -1.85 15.39 5.40
CA ILE A 136 -0.49 15.20 4.87
C ILE A 136 0.50 16.20 5.48
N VAL A 137 0.13 17.47 5.58
CA VAL A 137 0.99 18.50 6.20
C VAL A 137 1.28 18.16 7.66
N LYS A 138 0.28 17.72 8.41
CA LYS A 138 0.45 17.23 9.77
C LYS A 138 1.47 16.08 9.84
N ASP A 139 1.38 15.09 8.93
CA ASP A 139 2.29 13.95 8.90
C ASP A 139 3.74 14.40 8.61
N LEU A 140 3.93 15.30 7.66
CA LEU A 140 5.24 15.88 7.34
C LEU A 140 5.85 16.63 8.54
N ILE A 141 5.05 17.42 9.25
CA ILE A 141 5.51 18.14 10.45
C ILE A 141 5.92 17.14 11.53
N LEU A 142 5.10 16.12 11.80
CA LEU A 142 5.39 15.11 12.82
C LEU A 142 6.65 14.30 12.48
N GLU A 143 6.86 13.98 11.21
CA GLU A 143 8.05 13.28 10.77
C GLU A 143 9.31 14.15 10.91
N SER A 144 9.22 15.42 10.53
CA SER A 144 10.30 16.38 10.72
C SER A 144 10.68 16.53 12.20
N LEU A 145 9.69 16.64 13.09
CA LEU A 145 9.94 16.70 14.53
C LEU A 145 10.60 15.43 15.06
N LYS A 146 10.14 14.24 14.61
CA LYS A 146 10.78 12.97 14.98
C LYS A 146 12.23 12.89 14.54
N ASN A 147 12.55 13.37 13.33
CA ASN A 147 13.91 13.38 12.80
C ASN A 147 14.82 14.33 13.60
N ILE A 148 14.32 15.52 13.97
CA ILE A 148 15.01 16.44 14.85
C ILE A 148 15.29 15.78 16.21
N LEU A 149 14.29 15.17 16.85
CA LEU A 149 14.46 14.49 18.12
C LEU A 149 15.45 13.31 18.03
N ARG A 150 15.45 12.58 16.91
CA ARG A 150 16.43 11.50 16.69
C ARG A 150 17.85 12.03 16.55
N SER A 151 18.06 13.19 15.94
CA SER A 151 19.39 13.82 15.81
C SER A 151 19.96 14.28 17.16
N PHE A 152 19.11 14.59 18.14
CA PHE A 152 19.52 14.93 19.51
C PHE A 152 19.74 13.72 20.41
N LYS A 153 19.25 12.54 20.02
CA LYS A 153 19.37 11.31 20.84
C LYS A 153 20.80 10.96 21.24
N PRO A 154 21.83 11.00 20.38
CA PRO A 154 23.20 10.72 20.77
C PRO A 154 23.78 11.74 21.75
N VAL A 155 23.29 12.98 21.77
CA VAL A 155 23.74 14.03 22.71
C VAL A 155 23.08 13.86 24.09
N LEU A 156 21.85 13.39 24.15
CA LEU A 156 21.09 13.21 25.39
C LEU A 156 21.41 11.90 26.13
N MET A 157 21.80 10.82 25.42
CA MET A 157 22.10 9.54 26.04
C MET A 157 23.25 9.55 27.04
N PRO A 158 24.38 10.27 26.85
CA PRO A 158 25.43 10.40 27.85
C PRO A 158 24.94 11.09 29.14
N ILE A 159 24.09 12.10 29.01
CA ILE A 159 23.55 12.88 30.14
C ILE A 159 22.63 12.02 31.00
N ILE A 160 21.76 11.23 30.36
CA ILE A 160 20.82 10.32 31.08
C ILE A 160 21.57 9.23 31.83
N ASN A 161 22.67 8.73 31.30
CA ASN A 161 23.51 7.73 31.98
C ASN A 161 24.30 8.27 33.18
N VAL A 162 24.59 9.58 33.21
CA VAL A 162 25.22 10.24 34.36
C VAL A 162 24.23 10.44 35.51
N ILE A 163 22.95 10.69 35.20
CA ILE A 163 21.90 10.89 36.21
C ILE A 163 21.44 9.55 36.83
N ARG A 164 21.67 8.42 36.18
CA ARG A 164 21.31 7.07 36.68
C ARG A 164 22.41 6.36 37.49
N ARG A 165 23.56 6.98 37.70
CA ARG A 165 24.62 6.52 38.62
C ARG A 165 24.52 7.33 39.91
#